data_547dbf1027c7d8c3eeccb3c66c04a97a
#
_entry.id   547dbf1027c7d8c3eeccb3c66c04a97a
#
_cell.length_a   1.000
_cell.length_b   1.000
_cell.length_c   1.000
_cell.angle_alpha   90.00
_cell.angle_beta   90.00
_cell.angle_gamma   90.00
#
_symmetry.space_group_name_H-M   'P 1'
#
loop_
_entity.id
_entity.type
_entity.pdbx_description
1 polymer ?
#
loop_
_entity_poly.entity_id
_entity_poly.type
_entity_poly.pdbx_seq_one_letter_code
_entity_poly.pdbx_strand_id
1 'polypeptide(L)'
;MAKHRSGRINEEMKKHISSIIQTKIKDPRLAAMISVTRVEVTNDLSYAKVYVSIFGSEEQQKDSLLALKNSTGFIRSELTHLIELRHIPQIIIENDKSLEYGMHIDSLLKSVEKKNE
;
A
#
# COMPACT_ATOMS: atom_id res chain seq x y z
N MET A 1 2.05 3.44 -25.78
CA MET A 1 2.55 2.10 -25.47
C MET A 1 3.18 2.01 -24.09
N ALA A 2 3.87 3.07 -23.66
CA ALA A 2 4.44 3.12 -22.30
C ALA A 2 3.37 2.93 -21.21
N LYS A 3 2.15 3.40 -21.42
CA LYS A 3 1.05 3.26 -20.47
C LYS A 3 0.66 1.81 -20.20
N HIS A 4 0.64 0.97 -21.23
CA HIS A 4 0.27 -0.44 -21.08
C HIS A 4 1.35 -1.22 -20.34
N ARG A 5 2.60 -0.90 -20.63
CA ARG A 5 3.74 -1.52 -19.97
C ARG A 5 3.79 -1.14 -18.50
N SER A 6 3.60 0.15 -18.21
CA SER A 6 3.57 0.65 -16.83
C SER A 6 2.43 0.04 -16.03
N GLY A 7 1.23 -0.05 -16.63
CA GLY A 7 0.07 -0.63 -15.97
C GLY A 7 0.28 -2.10 -15.62
N ARG A 8 0.91 -2.85 -16.53
CA ARG A 8 1.20 -4.25 -16.29
C ARG A 8 2.22 -4.45 -15.17
N ILE A 9 3.28 -3.65 -15.16
CA ILE A 9 4.29 -3.68 -14.10
C ILE A 9 3.65 -3.31 -12.77
N ASN A 10 2.80 -2.29 -12.74
CA ASN A 10 2.11 -1.86 -11.54
C ASN A 10 1.25 -2.99 -10.95
N GLU A 11 0.53 -3.71 -11.78
CA GLU A 11 -0.32 -4.82 -11.34
C GLU A 11 0.51 -6.01 -10.85
N GLU A 12 1.60 -6.35 -11.53
CA GLU A 12 2.49 -7.41 -11.09
C GLU A 12 3.15 -7.06 -9.76
N MET A 13 3.63 -5.83 -9.63
CA MET A 13 4.23 -5.35 -8.39
C MET A 13 3.23 -5.40 -7.25
N LYS A 14 2.01 -4.95 -7.50
CA LYS A 14 0.93 -4.97 -6.50
C LYS A 14 0.67 -6.38 -6.01
N LYS A 15 0.57 -7.33 -6.92
CA LYS A 15 0.32 -8.73 -6.59
C LYS A 15 1.43 -9.31 -5.71
N HIS A 16 2.67 -9.12 -6.11
CA HIS A 16 3.81 -9.67 -5.39
C HIS A 16 4.04 -8.99 -4.04
N ILE A 17 3.92 -7.66 -3.99
CA ILE A 17 4.09 -6.91 -2.74
C ILE A 17 2.99 -7.30 -1.76
N SER A 18 1.76 -7.43 -2.23
CA SER A 18 0.63 -7.85 -1.41
C SER A 18 0.89 -9.21 -0.77
N SER A 19 1.38 -10.16 -1.57
CA SER A 19 1.72 -11.49 -1.09
C SER A 19 2.86 -11.46 -0.07
N ILE A 20 3.91 -10.67 -0.32
CA ILE A 20 5.04 -10.53 0.60
C ILE A 20 4.58 -9.99 1.95
N ILE A 21 3.75 -8.95 1.93
CA ILE A 21 3.25 -8.33 3.17
C ILE A 21 2.41 -9.33 3.96
N GLN A 22 1.57 -10.10 3.30
CA GLN A 22 0.66 -11.02 3.98
C GLN A 22 1.34 -12.29 4.47
N THR A 23 2.37 -12.76 3.77
CA THR A 23 2.94 -14.07 4.06
C THR A 23 4.36 -14.04 4.60
N LYS A 24 5.14 -13.01 4.29
CA LYS A 24 6.57 -12.98 4.59
C LYS A 24 6.97 -12.02 5.70
N ILE A 25 6.22 -10.96 5.91
CA ILE A 25 6.54 -10.00 6.96
C ILE A 25 5.88 -10.44 8.25
N LYS A 26 6.72 -10.74 9.25
CA LYS A 26 6.26 -11.21 10.56
C LYS A 26 6.61 -10.21 11.65
N ASP A 27 6.15 -8.98 11.49
CA ASP A 27 6.35 -7.94 12.49
C ASP A 27 5.09 -7.86 13.36
N PRO A 28 5.21 -8.00 14.70
CA PRO A 28 4.03 -7.96 15.57
C PRO A 28 3.31 -6.62 15.59
N ARG A 29 3.95 -5.56 15.04
CA ARG A 29 3.30 -4.25 14.93
C ARG A 29 2.31 -4.17 13.78
N LEU A 30 2.32 -5.15 12.87
CA LEU A 30 1.40 -5.13 11.74
C LEU A 30 -0.02 -5.41 12.20
N ALA A 31 -0.96 -4.59 11.73
CA ALA A 31 -2.38 -4.80 11.98
C ALA A 31 -2.87 -6.05 11.24
N ALA A 32 -3.95 -6.63 11.74
CA ALA A 32 -4.51 -7.85 11.17
C ALA A 32 -4.92 -7.69 9.71
N MET A 33 -5.33 -6.48 9.29
CA MET A 33 -5.81 -6.25 7.94
C MET A 33 -5.06 -5.10 7.27
N ILE A 34 -4.13 -5.46 6.41
CA ILE A 34 -3.41 -4.52 5.55
C ILE A 34 -3.67 -4.92 4.11
N SER A 35 -4.10 -3.96 3.31
CA SER A 35 -4.39 -4.19 1.90
C SER A 35 -3.56 -3.24 1.04
N VAL A 36 -2.90 -3.77 0.01
CA VAL A 36 -2.25 -2.93 -0.99
C VAL A 36 -3.32 -2.50 -1.98
N THR A 37 -3.60 -1.21 -2.02
CA THR A 37 -4.68 -0.69 -2.86
C THR A 37 -4.19 -0.37 -4.27
N ARG A 38 -2.93 0.06 -4.37
CA ARG A 38 -2.40 0.51 -5.65
C ARG A 38 -0.88 0.57 -5.58
N VAL A 39 -0.22 0.36 -6.72
CA VAL A 39 1.22 0.55 -6.87
C VAL A 39 1.46 1.41 -8.10
N GLU A 40 2.29 2.42 -7.98
CA GLU A 40 2.69 3.29 -9.08
C GLU A 40 4.21 3.28 -9.22
N VAL A 41 4.70 2.68 -10.31
CA VAL A 41 6.13 2.62 -10.62
C VAL A 41 6.47 3.75 -11.58
N THR A 42 7.57 4.46 -11.31
CA THR A 42 8.03 5.51 -12.22
C THR A 42 8.54 4.91 -13.54
N ASN A 43 8.51 5.71 -14.60
CA ASN A 43 8.88 5.22 -15.95
C ASN A 43 10.31 4.70 -16.02
N ASP A 44 11.22 5.30 -15.23
CA ASP A 44 12.63 4.88 -15.20
C ASP A 44 12.90 3.77 -14.18
N LEU A 45 11.85 3.25 -13.53
CA LEU A 45 11.93 2.19 -12.53
C LEU A 45 12.75 2.58 -11.28
N SER A 46 12.87 3.88 -11.01
CA SER A 46 13.59 4.36 -9.83
C SER A 46 12.81 4.16 -8.54
N TYR A 47 11.50 4.37 -8.60
CA TYR A 47 10.64 4.35 -7.42
C TYR A 47 9.34 3.62 -7.70
N ALA A 48 8.84 2.95 -6.68
CA ALA A 48 7.51 2.34 -6.68
C ALA A 48 6.78 2.85 -5.45
N LYS A 49 5.72 3.63 -5.65
CA LYS A 49 4.85 4.06 -4.57
C LYS A 49 3.82 2.98 -4.32
N VAL A 50 3.83 2.46 -3.11
CA VAL A 50 2.92 1.38 -2.69
C VAL A 50 1.91 1.99 -1.73
N TYR A 51 0.66 2.06 -2.19
CA TYR A 51 -0.44 2.59 -1.39
C TYR A 51 -1.09 1.45 -0.62
N VAL A 52 -1.18 1.63 0.69
CA VAL A 52 -1.75 0.61 1.57
C VAL A 52 -2.91 1.18 2.36
N SER A 53 -3.91 0.35 2.59
CA SER A 53 -5.03 0.65 3.48
C SER A 53 -4.87 -0.25 4.72
N ILE A 54 -4.91 0.35 5.90
CA ILE A 54 -4.68 -0.36 7.15
C ILE A 54 -5.91 -0.20 8.03
N PHE A 55 -6.54 -1.32 8.36
CA PHE A 55 -7.68 -1.33 9.27
C PHE A 55 -7.22 -1.50 10.70
N GLY A 56 -7.72 -0.63 11.57
CA GLY A 56 -7.35 -0.64 12.98
C GLY A 56 -7.46 0.75 13.58
N SER A 57 -7.07 0.88 14.83
CA SER A 57 -7.02 2.17 15.52
C SER A 57 -5.94 3.06 14.88
N GLU A 58 -5.96 4.34 15.18
CA GLU A 58 -4.92 5.26 14.71
C GLU A 58 -3.52 4.79 15.12
N GLU A 59 -3.38 4.30 16.35
CA GLU A 59 -2.12 3.77 16.86
C GLU A 59 -1.68 2.54 16.06
N GLN A 60 -2.60 1.61 15.81
CA GLN A 60 -2.34 0.42 15.00
C GLN A 60 -1.94 0.79 13.59
N GLN A 61 -2.59 1.80 13.00
CA GLN A 61 -2.26 2.27 11.66
C GLN A 61 -0.85 2.85 11.62
N LYS A 62 -0.49 3.68 12.60
CA LYS A 62 0.85 4.27 12.69
C LYS A 62 1.92 3.20 12.86
N ASP A 63 1.69 2.26 13.76
CA ASP A 63 2.64 1.18 14.03
C ASP A 63 2.84 0.30 12.81
N SER A 64 1.75 -0.05 12.13
CA SER A 64 1.80 -0.87 10.92
C SER A 64 2.52 -0.14 9.78
N LEU A 65 2.23 1.15 9.61
CA LEU A 65 2.88 1.95 8.58
C LEU A 65 4.38 2.02 8.82
N LEU A 66 4.79 2.25 10.06
CA LEU A 66 6.20 2.29 10.43
C LEU A 66 6.88 0.94 10.18
N ALA A 67 6.21 -0.16 10.53
CA ALA A 67 6.72 -1.51 10.29
C ALA A 67 6.92 -1.76 8.80
N LEU A 68 5.97 -1.35 7.97
CA LEU A 68 6.08 -1.49 6.51
C LEU A 68 7.23 -0.64 5.96
N LYS A 69 7.37 0.59 6.42
CA LYS A 69 8.46 1.47 5.99
C LYS A 69 9.82 0.89 6.36
N ASN A 70 9.92 0.26 7.52
CA ASN A 70 11.16 -0.39 7.96
C ASN A 70 11.43 -1.69 7.21
N SER A 71 10.43 -2.26 6.54
CA SER A 71 10.54 -3.53 5.82
C SER A 71 10.75 -3.35 4.31
N THR A 72 10.92 -2.13 3.82
CA THR A 72 11.04 -1.89 2.37
C THR A 72 12.25 -2.58 1.75
N GLY A 73 13.37 -2.65 2.47
CA GLY A 73 14.56 -3.37 2.01
C GLY A 73 14.29 -4.86 1.84
N PHE A 74 13.56 -5.44 2.78
CA PHE A 74 13.15 -6.84 2.71
C PHE A 74 12.22 -7.07 1.51
N ILE A 75 11.26 -6.18 1.30
CA ILE A 75 10.33 -6.28 0.17
C ILE A 75 11.09 -6.24 -1.15
N ARG A 76 12.05 -5.32 -1.30
CA ARG A 76 12.88 -5.25 -2.49
C ARG A 76 13.67 -6.54 -2.71
N SER A 77 14.26 -7.07 -1.65
CA SER A 77 15.02 -8.32 -1.72
C SER A 77 14.14 -9.48 -2.20
N GLU A 78 12.94 -9.59 -1.68
CA GLU A 78 12.01 -10.63 -2.12
C GLU A 78 11.57 -10.44 -3.57
N LEU A 79 11.38 -9.19 -3.99
CA LEU A 79 10.98 -8.89 -5.37
C LEU A 79 12.03 -9.32 -6.39
N THR A 80 13.31 -9.30 -6.03
CA THR A 80 14.37 -9.73 -6.95
C THR A 80 14.22 -11.19 -7.37
N HIS A 81 13.56 -12.00 -6.54
CA HIS A 81 13.31 -13.41 -6.83
C HIS A 81 12.00 -13.64 -7.59
N LEU A 82 11.13 -12.67 -7.61
CA LEU A 82 9.77 -12.82 -8.14
C LEU A 82 9.55 -12.11 -9.48
N ILE A 83 10.30 -11.06 -9.75
CA ILE A 83 10.13 -10.23 -10.95
C ILE A 83 11.47 -10.05 -11.63
N GLU A 84 11.50 -10.23 -12.96
CA GLU A 84 12.66 -9.90 -13.77
C GLU A 84 12.57 -8.45 -14.24
N LEU A 85 13.33 -7.58 -13.60
CA LEU A 85 13.46 -6.18 -13.98
C LEU A 85 14.93 -5.81 -14.02
N ARG A 86 15.25 -4.81 -14.82
CA ARG A 86 16.63 -4.29 -14.92
C ARG A 86 17.20 -3.93 -13.56
N HIS A 87 16.37 -3.31 -12.74
CA HIS A 87 16.64 -3.11 -11.33
C HIS A 87 15.30 -2.99 -10.60
N ILE A 88 15.32 -3.29 -9.33
CA ILE A 88 14.12 -3.22 -8.52
C ILE A 88 13.98 -1.79 -7.98
N PRO A 89 12.83 -1.13 -8.17
CA PRO A 89 12.63 0.24 -7.68
C PRO A 89 12.74 0.33 -6.18
N GLN A 90 13.07 1.52 -5.68
CA GLN A 90 12.94 1.80 -4.26
C GLN A 90 11.46 1.82 -3.90
N ILE A 91 11.13 1.15 -2.79
CA ILE A 91 9.75 1.04 -2.33
C ILE A 91 9.44 2.22 -1.42
N ILE A 92 8.39 2.95 -1.73
CA ILE A 92 7.87 4.05 -0.92
C ILE A 92 6.49 3.66 -0.46
N ILE A 93 6.31 3.52 0.85
CA ILE A 93 5.00 3.15 1.41
C ILE A 93 4.22 4.41 1.69
N GLU A 94 3.00 4.46 1.16
CA GLU A 94 2.07 5.56 1.38
C GLU A 94 0.77 5.01 1.96
N ASN A 95 0.23 5.71 2.95
CA ASN A 95 -1.07 5.35 3.50
C ASN A 95 -2.16 5.88 2.56
N ASP A 96 -2.94 4.98 1.98
CA ASP A 96 -4.04 5.36 1.10
C ASP A 96 -5.27 5.71 1.93
N LYS A 97 -5.53 7.00 2.05
CA LYS A 97 -6.64 7.52 2.83
C LYS A 97 -7.91 7.73 2.02
N SER A 98 -7.91 7.34 0.75
CA SER A 98 -9.08 7.55 -0.12
C SER A 98 -10.31 6.84 0.42
N LEU A 99 -10.16 5.63 0.91
CA LEU A 99 -11.26 4.87 1.50
C LEU A 99 -11.72 5.47 2.83
N GLU A 100 -10.77 5.82 3.69
CA GLU A 100 -11.06 6.49 4.97
C GLU A 100 -11.75 7.83 4.76
N TYR A 101 -11.28 8.59 3.76
CA TYR A 101 -11.86 9.87 3.43
C TYR A 101 -13.32 9.72 2.99
N GLY A 102 -13.60 8.73 2.15
CA GLY A 102 -14.97 8.41 1.73
C GLY A 102 -15.86 8.06 2.90
N MET A 103 -15.39 7.22 3.79
CA MET A 103 -16.12 6.82 5.01
C MET A 103 -16.33 8.01 5.95
N HIS A 104 -15.34 8.87 6.08
CA HIS A 104 -15.43 10.06 6.90
C HIS A 104 -16.49 11.03 6.36
N ILE A 105 -16.53 11.23 5.05
CA ILE A 105 -17.54 12.07 4.41
C ILE A 105 -18.94 11.50 4.62
N ASP A 106 -19.12 10.20 4.47
CA ASP A 106 -20.38 9.54 4.76
C ASP A 106 -20.84 9.75 6.21
N SER A 107 -19.91 9.66 7.15
CA SER A 107 -20.18 9.93 8.56
C SER A 107 -20.64 11.39 8.78
N LEU A 108 -19.98 12.33 8.13
CA LEU A 108 -20.33 13.73 8.24
C LEU A 108 -21.71 14.00 7.65
N LEU A 109 -22.02 13.41 6.51
CA LEU A 109 -23.31 13.54 5.87
C LEU A 109 -24.43 12.99 6.74
N LYS A 110 -24.22 11.84 7.35
CA LYS A 110 -25.16 11.24 8.29
C LYS A 110 -25.38 12.12 9.52
N SER A 111 -24.31 12.71 10.03
CA SER A 111 -24.36 13.64 11.16
C SER A 111 -25.20 14.88 10.82
N VAL A 112 -25.00 15.43 9.62
CA VAL A 112 -25.75 16.60 9.15
C VAL A 112 -27.23 16.26 9.00
N GLU A 113 -27.55 15.11 8.42
CA GLU A 113 -28.93 14.65 8.28
C GLU A 113 -29.64 14.54 9.65
N LYS A 114 -28.96 14.00 10.63
CA LYS A 114 -29.50 13.86 12.00
C LYS A 114 -29.73 15.23 12.64
N LYS A 115 -28.87 16.19 12.39
CA LYS A 115 -29.02 17.55 12.94
C LYS A 115 -30.18 18.31 12.31
N ASN A 116 -30.54 17.97 11.09
CA ASN A 116 -31.62 18.62 10.38
C ASN A 116 -33.01 18.01 10.68
N GLU A 117 -33.03 16.91 11.36
CA GLU A 117 -34.26 16.28 11.86
C GLU A 117 -34.68 16.89 13.19
#